data_d671d0d2044e53e97e067f561d81b74e
#
_entry.id   d671d0d2044e53e97e067f561d81b74e
#
_cell.length_a   1.000
_cell.length_b   1.000
_cell.length_c   1.000
_cell.angle_alpha   90.00
_cell.angle_beta   90.00
_cell.angle_gamma   90.00
#
_symmetry.space_group_name_H-M   'P 1'
#
loop_
_entity.id
_entity.type
_entity.pdbx_description
1 polymer ?
#
loop_
_entity_poly.entity_id
_entity_poly.type
_entity_poly.pdbx_seq_one_letter_code
_entity_poly.pdbx_strand_id
1 'polypeptide(L)'
;MNQTFRIAAVALAAATVSVGAVAEDFPGSKNITIVVPFSAGGPTDRVARDLAEALRKPLGGTTVVIENVAGAGSTIGTAKVARSNPDGYTLLVNHIGMSTMPSLYRKLSFDVLNDFEFLGIVNDVPMTVIGRPSLEAKNFAELRTWINKEKDKVNIGHSGLGSAGHLCGLMFQSALNVQMTPVAYKGAAPAITDLMGNNIDLMCDQTTNTTSQIEGGKVKAYGATTAERLKTPALKDLATLNESGLKDFNVTVWHGLYAPKGTPAAVLTKLNNALKEAVKDPNFIAKQEGLGAIVVADKRVEPAEHKKFVADEIASWGKVIKANGQFAD
;
A
#
# COMPACT_ATOMS: atom_id res chain seq x y z
N MET A 1 -21.15 -79.94 11.84
CA MET A 1 -20.70 -79.09 12.95
C MET A 1 -19.38 -78.46 12.48
N ASN A 2 -19.09 -77.24 12.24
CA ASN A 2 -19.81 -75.99 12.08
C ASN A 2 -19.02 -75.19 11.07
N GLN A 3 -19.65 -74.81 9.98
CA GLN A 3 -19.16 -73.74 9.12
C GLN A 3 -19.65 -72.48 9.79
N THR A 4 -18.75 -71.58 10.13
CA THR A 4 -18.96 -70.13 10.27
C THR A 4 -17.65 -69.52 10.79
N PHE A 5 -16.90 -68.85 9.90
CA PHE A 5 -15.96 -67.75 10.19
C PHE A 5 -15.08 -67.46 8.97
N ARG A 6 -15.68 -66.84 7.97
CA ARG A 6 -14.94 -66.17 6.91
C ARG A 6 -15.86 -65.10 6.30
N ILE A 7 -15.92 -63.93 6.81
CA ILE A 7 -16.28 -62.68 6.12
C ILE A 7 -16.05 -61.56 7.15
N ALA A 8 -14.90 -60.95 7.16
CA ALA A 8 -14.65 -59.58 7.69
C ALA A 8 -13.20 -59.20 7.47
N ALA A 9 -12.82 -58.90 6.22
CA ALA A 9 -11.56 -58.22 5.91
C ALA A 9 -11.54 -57.70 4.49
N VAL A 10 -12.50 -56.87 4.09
CA VAL A 10 -12.37 -56.01 2.88
C VAL A 10 -13.28 -54.80 3.10
N ALA A 11 -12.80 -53.76 3.72
CA ALA A 11 -13.34 -52.41 3.62
C ALA A 11 -12.51 -51.43 4.46
N LEU A 12 -11.25 -51.20 4.09
CA LEU A 12 -10.51 -50.01 4.58
C LEU A 12 -9.36 -49.68 3.63
N ALA A 13 -9.68 -49.30 2.40
CA ALA A 13 -8.69 -48.78 1.43
C ALA A 13 -9.39 -47.95 0.37
N ALA A 14 -10.00 -46.84 0.75
CA ALA A 14 -10.43 -45.83 -0.21
C ALA A 14 -10.75 -44.49 0.45
N ALA A 15 -9.76 -43.81 1.01
CA ALA A 15 -9.89 -42.42 1.43
C ALA A 15 -8.53 -41.73 1.41
N THR A 16 -7.78 -41.83 0.28
CA THR A 16 -6.64 -40.99 -0.01
C THR A 16 -6.77 -40.53 -1.46
N VAL A 17 -7.74 -39.66 -1.70
CA VAL A 17 -7.90 -39.05 -3.02
C VAL A 17 -8.01 -37.54 -2.84
N SER A 18 -7.03 -36.85 -3.45
CA SER A 18 -7.17 -35.56 -4.10
C SER A 18 -7.04 -34.32 -3.26
N VAL A 19 -5.81 -34.01 -2.80
CA VAL A 19 -5.40 -32.61 -2.53
C VAL A 19 -4.41 -32.12 -3.60
N GLY A 20 -4.01 -32.97 -4.56
CA GLY A 20 -2.97 -32.67 -5.55
C GLY A 20 -3.45 -32.05 -6.87
N ALA A 21 -4.74 -32.07 -7.20
CA ALA A 21 -5.18 -31.77 -8.58
C ALA A 21 -5.48 -30.29 -8.87
N VAL A 22 -5.61 -29.42 -7.85
CA VAL A 22 -6.02 -28.02 -8.08
C VAL A 22 -4.82 -27.10 -8.37
N ALA A 23 -3.60 -27.51 -8.08
CA ALA A 23 -2.41 -26.63 -8.22
C ALA A 23 -1.77 -26.67 -9.62
N GLU A 24 -2.03 -27.70 -10.43
CA GLU A 24 -1.41 -27.87 -11.74
C GLU A 24 -1.98 -26.93 -12.79
N ASP A 25 -3.26 -26.55 -12.65
CA ASP A 25 -3.98 -25.67 -13.59
C ASP A 25 -4.11 -24.19 -13.16
N PHE A 26 -3.62 -23.82 -11.97
CA PHE A 26 -3.66 -22.41 -11.56
C PHE A 26 -2.65 -21.57 -12.37
N PRO A 27 -3.05 -20.39 -12.90
CA PRO A 27 -4.37 -19.77 -12.82
C PRO A 27 -5.36 -20.22 -13.91
N GLY A 28 -5.01 -21.13 -14.84
CA GLY A 28 -5.85 -21.58 -15.94
C GLY A 28 -6.40 -20.40 -16.76
N SER A 29 -7.68 -20.46 -17.13
CA SER A 29 -8.37 -19.40 -17.89
C SER A 29 -9.08 -18.37 -17.00
N LYS A 30 -9.06 -18.52 -15.69
CA LYS A 30 -9.76 -17.64 -14.75
C LYS A 30 -8.93 -16.37 -14.49
N ASN A 31 -9.58 -15.20 -14.55
CA ASN A 31 -8.93 -13.93 -14.23
C ASN A 31 -8.57 -13.85 -12.75
N ILE A 32 -7.44 -13.20 -12.44
CA ILE A 32 -7.06 -12.85 -11.09
C ILE A 32 -7.52 -11.41 -10.82
N THR A 33 -8.13 -11.17 -9.65
CA THR A 33 -8.55 -9.86 -9.21
C THR A 33 -7.59 -9.37 -8.12
N ILE A 34 -6.99 -8.20 -8.32
CA ILE A 34 -6.27 -7.47 -7.26
C ILE A 34 -7.20 -6.41 -6.71
N VAL A 35 -7.57 -6.55 -5.45
CA VAL A 35 -8.32 -5.54 -4.69
C VAL A 35 -7.35 -4.46 -4.25
N VAL A 36 -7.71 -3.20 -4.55
CA VAL A 36 -7.04 -1.99 -4.10
C VAL A 36 -7.99 -1.28 -3.13
N PRO A 37 -7.66 -1.13 -1.83
CA PRO A 37 -8.58 -0.61 -0.82
C PRO A 37 -8.65 0.93 -0.80
N PHE A 38 -8.45 1.56 -1.95
CA PHE A 38 -8.48 3.01 -2.17
C PHE A 38 -9.16 3.36 -3.49
N SER A 39 -9.50 4.65 -3.68
CA SER A 39 -10.12 5.15 -4.91
C SER A 39 -9.22 4.90 -6.14
N ALA A 40 -9.87 4.63 -7.26
CA ALA A 40 -9.21 4.54 -8.56
C ALA A 40 -8.48 5.87 -8.89
N GLY A 41 -7.35 5.77 -9.60
CA GLY A 41 -6.51 6.91 -9.98
C GLY A 41 -5.59 7.41 -8.88
N GLY A 42 -5.64 6.85 -7.66
CA GLY A 42 -4.70 7.14 -6.58
C GLY A 42 -3.36 6.39 -6.71
N PRO A 43 -2.39 6.66 -5.81
CA PRO A 43 -1.05 6.10 -5.90
C PRO A 43 -1.02 4.56 -5.83
N THR A 44 -1.74 3.96 -4.90
CA THR A 44 -1.82 2.49 -4.76
C THR A 44 -2.51 1.84 -5.96
N ASP A 45 -3.53 2.49 -6.55
CA ASP A 45 -4.19 2.01 -7.77
C ASP A 45 -3.21 2.00 -8.95
N ARG A 46 -2.37 3.03 -9.09
CA ARG A 46 -1.34 3.08 -10.12
C ARG A 46 -0.31 1.96 -9.96
N VAL A 47 0.22 1.76 -8.75
CA VAL A 47 1.15 0.65 -8.45
C VAL A 47 0.50 -0.69 -8.80
N ALA A 48 -0.76 -0.91 -8.41
CA ALA A 48 -1.47 -2.16 -8.65
C ALA A 48 -1.73 -2.40 -10.15
N ARG A 49 -2.04 -1.37 -10.95
CA ARG A 49 -2.25 -1.51 -12.41
C ARG A 49 -0.94 -1.83 -13.14
N ASP A 50 0.16 -1.16 -12.78
CA ASP A 50 1.46 -1.47 -13.36
C ASP A 50 1.92 -2.88 -12.98
N LEU A 51 1.70 -3.30 -11.72
CA LEU A 51 1.96 -4.66 -11.26
C LEU A 51 1.08 -5.70 -11.97
N ALA A 52 -0.21 -5.42 -12.14
CA ALA A 52 -1.13 -6.31 -12.84
C ALA A 52 -0.68 -6.59 -14.28
N GLU A 53 -0.18 -5.57 -15.00
CA GLU A 53 0.38 -5.74 -16.34
C GLU A 53 1.66 -6.60 -16.31
N ALA A 54 2.57 -6.33 -15.36
CA ALA A 54 3.82 -7.07 -15.22
C ALA A 54 3.62 -8.54 -14.81
N LEU A 55 2.54 -8.84 -14.06
CA LEU A 55 2.20 -10.21 -13.64
C LEU A 55 1.63 -11.08 -14.78
N ARG A 56 1.13 -10.49 -15.86
CA ARG A 56 0.47 -11.26 -16.94
C ARG A 56 1.38 -12.29 -17.56
N LYS A 57 2.59 -11.90 -17.97
CA LYS A 57 3.55 -12.80 -18.63
C LYS A 57 3.95 -13.97 -17.73
N PRO A 58 4.44 -13.77 -16.50
CA PRO A 58 4.81 -14.87 -15.61
C PRO A 58 3.65 -15.75 -15.17
N LEU A 59 2.39 -15.28 -15.31
CA LEU A 59 1.18 -16.05 -15.03
C LEU A 59 0.57 -16.65 -16.32
N GLY A 60 1.37 -16.87 -17.36
CA GLY A 60 0.95 -17.56 -18.59
C GLY A 60 -0.03 -16.75 -19.45
N GLY A 61 -0.02 -15.43 -19.38
CA GLY A 61 -0.93 -14.55 -20.13
C GLY A 61 -2.28 -14.29 -19.44
N THR A 62 -2.45 -14.77 -18.21
CA THR A 62 -3.69 -14.58 -17.43
C THR A 62 -4.01 -13.11 -17.25
N THR A 63 -5.28 -12.75 -17.42
CA THR A 63 -5.75 -11.39 -17.19
C THR A 63 -5.80 -11.10 -15.69
N VAL A 64 -5.12 -10.03 -15.26
CA VAL A 64 -5.16 -9.51 -13.91
C VAL A 64 -5.96 -8.21 -13.91
N VAL A 65 -7.09 -8.18 -13.20
CA VAL A 65 -8.00 -7.03 -13.14
C VAL A 65 -7.88 -6.31 -11.79
N ILE A 66 -8.11 -4.99 -11.78
CA ILE A 66 -8.09 -4.19 -10.57
C ILE A 66 -9.51 -3.89 -10.12
N GLU A 67 -9.80 -4.14 -8.85
CA GLU A 67 -11.04 -3.77 -8.18
C GLU A 67 -10.75 -2.76 -7.05
N ASN A 68 -11.28 -1.54 -7.17
CA ASN A 68 -11.13 -0.52 -6.14
C ASN A 68 -12.25 -0.62 -5.11
N VAL A 69 -11.91 -0.91 -3.84
CA VAL A 69 -12.85 -1.01 -2.71
C VAL A 69 -12.43 -0.05 -1.60
N ALA A 70 -12.70 1.22 -1.83
CA ALA A 70 -12.26 2.31 -0.96
C ALA A 70 -13.12 2.45 0.30
N GLY A 71 -12.55 2.97 1.38
CA GLY A 71 -13.25 3.39 2.59
C GLY A 71 -12.55 3.00 3.89
N ALA A 72 -12.88 3.76 4.96
CA ALA A 72 -12.37 3.59 6.31
C ALA A 72 -10.85 3.32 6.36
N GLY A 73 -10.04 4.20 5.76
CA GLY A 73 -8.57 4.09 5.75
C GLY A 73 -8.04 2.77 5.19
N SER A 74 -8.73 2.15 4.24
CA SER A 74 -8.45 0.85 3.60
C SER A 74 -9.04 -0.39 4.31
N THR A 75 -9.63 -0.28 5.48
CA THR A 75 -10.10 -1.45 6.23
C THR A 75 -11.22 -2.21 5.51
N ILE A 76 -12.09 -1.52 4.73
CA ILE A 76 -13.21 -2.15 4.00
C ILE A 76 -12.68 -3.13 2.93
N GLY A 77 -11.81 -2.66 2.04
CA GLY A 77 -11.24 -3.50 0.98
C GLY A 77 -10.34 -4.61 1.52
N THR A 78 -9.58 -4.33 2.58
CA THR A 78 -8.73 -5.32 3.25
C THR A 78 -9.58 -6.43 3.88
N ALA A 79 -10.66 -6.08 4.58
CA ALA A 79 -11.60 -7.05 5.15
C ALA A 79 -12.31 -7.91 4.09
N LYS A 80 -12.60 -7.33 2.91
CA LYS A 80 -13.15 -8.09 1.77
C LYS A 80 -12.21 -9.22 1.37
N VAL A 81 -10.91 -8.93 1.21
CA VAL A 81 -9.92 -9.95 0.82
C VAL A 81 -9.71 -10.99 1.92
N ALA A 82 -9.63 -10.58 3.20
CA ALA A 82 -9.51 -11.52 4.32
C ALA A 82 -10.62 -12.59 4.33
N ARG A 83 -11.82 -12.25 3.81
CA ARG A 83 -12.99 -13.15 3.74
C ARG A 83 -13.21 -13.80 2.38
N SER A 84 -12.33 -13.53 1.40
CA SER A 84 -12.44 -14.11 0.06
C SER A 84 -12.01 -15.58 0.07
N ASN A 85 -12.43 -16.33 -0.96
CA ASN A 85 -11.99 -17.71 -1.13
C ASN A 85 -10.47 -17.79 -1.22
N PRO A 86 -9.82 -18.70 -0.48
CA PRO A 86 -8.37 -18.86 -0.51
C PRO A 86 -7.92 -19.73 -1.70
N ASP A 87 -8.28 -19.31 -2.92
CA ASP A 87 -8.01 -20.03 -4.16
C ASP A 87 -6.96 -19.36 -5.06
N GLY A 88 -6.42 -18.20 -4.63
CA GLY A 88 -5.41 -17.43 -5.35
C GLY A 88 -5.96 -16.45 -6.40
N TYR A 89 -7.27 -16.41 -6.64
CA TYR A 89 -7.86 -15.52 -7.65
C TYR A 89 -8.30 -14.16 -7.10
N THR A 90 -8.29 -13.98 -5.78
CA THR A 90 -8.49 -12.68 -5.15
C THR A 90 -7.27 -12.32 -4.32
N LEU A 91 -6.58 -11.25 -4.70
CA LEU A 91 -5.38 -10.75 -4.05
C LEU A 91 -5.61 -9.34 -3.52
N LEU A 92 -4.74 -8.88 -2.63
CA LEU A 92 -4.75 -7.52 -2.11
C LEU A 92 -3.42 -6.85 -2.43
N VAL A 93 -3.46 -5.64 -2.98
CA VAL A 93 -2.33 -4.70 -2.91
C VAL A 93 -2.69 -3.64 -1.87
N ASN A 94 -1.92 -3.60 -0.81
CA ASN A 94 -2.04 -2.58 0.23
C ASN A 94 -0.65 -2.10 0.65
N HIS A 95 -0.60 -1.06 1.45
CA HIS A 95 0.60 -0.33 1.81
C HIS A 95 0.80 -0.29 3.34
N ILE A 96 1.62 0.64 3.83
CA ILE A 96 1.90 0.89 5.25
C ILE A 96 0.66 0.88 6.16
N GLY A 97 -0.55 1.08 5.61
CA GLY A 97 -1.82 0.91 6.32
C GLY A 97 -1.95 -0.46 7.01
N MET A 98 -1.38 -1.53 6.43
CA MET A 98 -1.34 -2.86 7.05
C MET A 98 -0.62 -2.85 8.41
N SER A 99 0.39 -2.02 8.59
CA SER A 99 1.12 -1.90 9.86
C SER A 99 0.48 -0.93 10.86
N THR A 100 -0.33 0.01 10.40
CA THR A 100 -0.92 1.04 11.27
C THR A 100 -2.31 0.70 11.77
N MET A 101 -3.11 -0.01 10.96
CA MET A 101 -4.48 -0.41 11.31
C MET A 101 -4.60 -1.12 12.66
N PRO A 102 -3.72 -2.07 13.05
CA PRO A 102 -3.84 -2.76 14.33
C PRO A 102 -3.76 -1.84 15.57
N SER A 103 -3.13 -0.68 15.42
CA SER A 103 -2.98 0.29 16.51
C SER A 103 -3.98 1.44 16.43
N LEU A 104 -4.48 1.76 15.24
CA LEU A 104 -5.41 2.87 15.01
C LEU A 104 -6.87 2.48 15.25
N TYR A 105 -7.26 1.27 14.86
CA TYR A 105 -8.63 0.81 14.97
C TYR A 105 -8.79 -0.11 16.17
N ARG A 106 -9.68 0.26 17.11
CA ARG A 106 -9.99 -0.56 18.30
C ARG A 106 -10.71 -1.86 17.95
N LYS A 107 -11.43 -1.87 16.82
CA LYS A 107 -12.22 -3.00 16.33
C LYS A 107 -11.94 -3.25 14.86
N LEU A 108 -10.88 -4.00 14.57
CA LEU A 108 -10.68 -4.58 13.24
C LEU A 108 -11.47 -5.88 13.10
N SER A 109 -12.05 -6.11 11.92
CA SER A 109 -12.77 -7.34 11.60
C SER A 109 -11.87 -8.43 11.00
N PHE A 110 -10.57 -8.24 11.05
CA PHE A 110 -9.51 -9.15 10.57
C PHE A 110 -8.21 -8.92 11.35
N ASP A 111 -7.35 -9.93 11.33
CA ASP A 111 -5.99 -9.88 11.87
C ASP A 111 -4.99 -9.77 10.70
N VAL A 112 -4.18 -8.70 10.70
CA VAL A 112 -3.23 -8.44 9.61
C VAL A 112 -2.19 -9.54 9.45
N LEU A 113 -1.72 -10.15 10.54
CA LEU A 113 -0.66 -11.17 10.50
C LEU A 113 -1.19 -12.59 10.32
N ASN A 114 -2.48 -12.84 10.64
CA ASN A 114 -3.03 -14.18 10.71
C ASN A 114 -4.11 -14.48 9.66
N ASP A 115 -4.77 -13.46 9.08
CA ASP A 115 -5.82 -13.64 8.07
C ASP A 115 -5.32 -13.50 6.63
N PHE A 116 -4.00 -13.32 6.43
CA PHE A 116 -3.37 -13.17 5.12
C PHE A 116 -2.16 -14.08 4.96
N GLU A 117 -1.94 -14.49 3.71
CA GLU A 117 -0.66 -14.98 3.23
C GLU A 117 0.10 -13.82 2.57
N PHE A 118 1.37 -13.68 2.90
CA PHE A 118 2.25 -12.64 2.42
C PHE A 118 2.95 -13.11 1.15
N LEU A 119 2.87 -12.35 0.05
CA LEU A 119 3.45 -12.75 -1.23
C LEU A 119 4.75 -12.01 -1.56
N GLY A 120 4.97 -10.85 -0.99
CA GLY A 120 6.20 -10.06 -1.15
C GLY A 120 5.91 -8.55 -1.19
N ILE A 121 6.92 -7.74 -0.88
CA ILE A 121 6.91 -6.29 -1.10
C ILE A 121 7.13 -6.02 -2.58
N VAL A 122 6.45 -5.01 -3.10
CA VAL A 122 6.48 -4.59 -4.51
C VAL A 122 7.46 -3.44 -4.71
N ASN A 123 7.32 -2.38 -3.92
CA ASN A 123 8.12 -1.16 -4.02
C ASN A 123 8.12 -0.37 -2.71
N ASP A 124 9.02 0.59 -2.62
CA ASP A 124 9.01 1.69 -1.67
C ASP A 124 8.70 2.99 -2.42
N VAL A 125 7.76 3.78 -1.95
CA VAL A 125 7.32 5.02 -2.58
C VAL A 125 7.58 6.19 -1.63
N PRO A 126 8.53 7.08 -1.94
CA PRO A 126 8.69 8.36 -1.25
C PRO A 126 7.42 9.20 -1.30
N MET A 127 7.32 10.16 -0.40
CA MET A 127 6.22 11.12 -0.42
C MET A 127 6.75 12.54 -0.64
N THR A 128 5.84 13.44 -0.98
CA THR A 128 6.11 14.88 -1.11
C THR A 128 5.07 15.67 -0.35
N VAL A 129 5.50 16.76 0.31
CA VAL A 129 4.58 17.78 0.80
C VAL A 129 4.29 18.73 -0.36
N ILE A 130 3.02 18.81 -0.74
CA ILE A 130 2.52 19.62 -1.84
C ILE A 130 1.43 20.58 -1.36
N GLY A 131 1.30 21.70 -2.05
CA GLY A 131 0.27 22.71 -1.78
C GLY A 131 -0.50 23.09 -3.02
N ARG A 132 -1.67 23.71 -2.81
CA ARG A 132 -2.52 24.23 -3.88
C ARG A 132 -1.79 25.24 -4.79
N PRO A 133 -2.15 25.33 -6.07
CA PRO A 133 -1.43 26.19 -7.02
C PRO A 133 -1.47 27.68 -6.66
N SER A 134 -2.54 28.17 -6.04
CA SER A 134 -2.71 29.57 -5.65
C SER A 134 -2.02 29.95 -4.33
N LEU A 135 -1.39 29.00 -3.61
CA LEU A 135 -0.69 29.31 -2.38
C LEU A 135 0.48 30.25 -2.65
N GLU A 136 0.59 31.38 -1.92
CA GLU A 136 1.61 32.40 -2.19
C GLU A 136 3.04 31.94 -1.89
N ALA A 137 3.21 31.04 -0.91
CA ALA A 137 4.52 30.49 -0.54
C ALA A 137 5.22 29.85 -1.75
N LYS A 138 6.47 30.22 -1.99
CA LYS A 138 7.29 29.78 -3.14
C LYS A 138 8.28 28.69 -2.77
N ASN A 139 8.57 28.53 -1.49
CA ASN A 139 9.52 27.56 -0.94
C ASN A 139 9.09 27.12 0.45
N PHE A 140 9.80 26.14 1.03
CA PHE A 140 9.45 25.58 2.33
C PHE A 140 9.54 26.61 3.47
N ALA A 141 10.49 27.53 3.44
CA ALA A 141 10.63 28.54 4.51
C ALA A 141 9.43 29.50 4.52
N GLU A 142 8.97 29.93 3.35
CA GLU A 142 7.75 30.73 3.21
C GLU A 142 6.49 29.94 3.61
N LEU A 143 6.41 28.66 3.21
CA LEU A 143 5.33 27.76 3.62
C LEU A 143 5.26 27.65 5.15
N ARG A 144 6.41 27.42 5.81
CA ARG A 144 6.47 27.34 7.27
C ARG A 144 6.00 28.61 7.95
N THR A 145 6.39 29.76 7.41
CA THR A 145 5.94 31.08 7.91
C THR A 145 4.42 31.22 7.76
N TRP A 146 3.88 30.85 6.61
CA TRP A 146 2.45 30.90 6.33
C TRP A 146 1.66 29.96 7.24
N ILE A 147 2.12 28.70 7.42
CA ILE A 147 1.50 27.73 8.31
C ILE A 147 1.47 28.25 9.75
N ASN A 148 2.58 28.81 10.25
CA ASN A 148 2.66 29.36 11.59
C ASN A 148 1.70 30.54 11.83
N LYS A 149 1.37 31.30 10.79
CA LYS A 149 0.39 32.39 10.83
C LYS A 149 -1.03 31.88 10.81
N GLU A 150 -1.38 30.96 9.89
CA GLU A 150 -2.75 30.50 9.65
C GLU A 150 -3.17 29.36 10.59
N LYS A 151 -2.21 28.53 11.07
CA LYS A 151 -2.41 27.43 12.06
C LYS A 151 -3.56 26.47 11.68
N ASP A 152 -4.57 26.40 12.55
CA ASP A 152 -5.75 25.54 12.42
C ASP A 152 -6.67 25.89 11.22
N LYS A 153 -6.46 27.03 10.58
CA LYS A 153 -7.14 27.39 9.31
C LYS A 153 -6.55 26.65 8.11
N VAL A 154 -5.34 26.11 8.22
CA VAL A 154 -4.72 25.34 7.14
C VAL A 154 -5.40 23.97 7.03
N ASN A 155 -5.99 23.69 5.87
CA ASN A 155 -6.60 22.40 5.57
C ASN A 155 -5.57 21.46 4.95
N ILE A 156 -5.33 20.32 5.60
CA ILE A 156 -4.45 19.28 5.08
C ILE A 156 -5.24 18.02 4.69
N GLY A 157 -5.29 17.73 3.38
CA GLY A 157 -6.02 16.58 2.85
C GLY A 157 -5.28 15.27 3.01
N HIS A 158 -6.03 14.18 3.24
CA HIS A 158 -5.47 12.84 3.31
C HIS A 158 -6.46 11.76 2.83
N SER A 159 -5.96 10.57 2.50
CA SER A 159 -6.73 9.48 1.89
C SER A 159 -7.49 8.58 2.87
N GLY A 160 -7.86 9.12 4.04
CA GLY A 160 -8.54 8.44 5.13
C GLY A 160 -7.66 8.27 6.37
N LEU A 161 -8.29 8.08 7.53
CA LEU A 161 -7.58 7.88 8.80
C LEU A 161 -6.69 6.64 8.72
N GLY A 162 -5.44 6.73 9.18
CA GLY A 162 -4.46 5.66 9.12
C GLY A 162 -3.81 5.44 7.75
N SER A 163 -4.21 6.18 6.72
CA SER A 163 -3.52 6.15 5.44
C SER A 163 -2.12 6.77 5.52
N ALA A 164 -1.27 6.47 4.55
CA ALA A 164 0.07 7.05 4.45
C ALA A 164 0.05 8.59 4.50
N GLY A 165 -0.87 9.22 3.76
CA GLY A 165 -1.04 10.69 3.76
C GLY A 165 -1.46 11.24 5.13
N HIS A 166 -2.31 10.52 5.87
CA HIS A 166 -2.67 10.91 7.23
C HIS A 166 -1.47 10.86 8.17
N LEU A 167 -0.72 9.76 8.17
CA LEU A 167 0.47 9.59 9.02
C LEU A 167 1.54 10.64 8.71
N CYS A 168 1.83 10.86 7.43
CA CYS A 168 2.76 11.90 7.02
C CYS A 168 2.30 13.29 7.47
N GLY A 169 1.00 13.60 7.32
CA GLY A 169 0.41 14.85 7.78
C GLY A 169 0.56 15.06 9.30
N LEU A 170 0.37 13.99 10.08
CA LEU A 170 0.58 14.03 11.54
C LEU A 170 2.04 14.27 11.91
N MET A 171 2.97 13.54 11.29
CA MET A 171 4.40 13.74 11.51
C MET A 171 4.82 15.16 11.10
N PHE A 172 4.28 15.68 10.00
CA PHE A 172 4.55 17.02 9.52
C PHE A 172 4.08 18.09 10.51
N GLN A 173 2.85 17.97 11.01
CA GLN A 173 2.31 18.85 12.04
C GLN A 173 3.13 18.81 13.35
N SER A 174 3.52 17.60 13.79
CA SER A 174 4.34 17.39 14.96
C SER A 174 5.74 18.03 14.80
N ALA A 175 6.39 17.84 13.65
CA ALA A 175 7.71 18.41 13.37
C ALA A 175 7.69 19.94 13.29
N LEU A 176 6.58 20.52 12.88
CA LEU A 176 6.37 21.99 12.87
C LEU A 176 5.87 22.54 14.20
N ASN A 177 5.43 21.68 15.12
CA ASN A 177 4.73 22.04 16.36
C ASN A 177 3.51 22.94 16.10
N VAL A 178 2.70 22.58 15.10
CA VAL A 178 1.50 23.29 14.66
C VAL A 178 0.36 22.29 14.46
N GLN A 179 -0.86 22.68 14.81
CA GLN A 179 -2.06 21.96 14.45
C GLN A 179 -2.68 22.55 13.18
N MET A 180 -3.11 21.67 12.27
CA MET A 180 -3.85 21.99 11.05
C MET A 180 -5.16 21.22 11.07
N THR A 181 -6.12 21.61 10.23
CA THR A 181 -7.41 20.93 10.07
C THR A 181 -7.29 19.77 9.09
N PRO A 182 -7.38 18.51 9.51
CA PRO A 182 -7.32 17.37 8.61
C PRO A 182 -8.64 17.21 7.84
N VAL A 183 -8.54 16.97 6.53
CA VAL A 183 -9.68 16.71 5.64
C VAL A 183 -9.59 15.31 5.07
N ALA A 184 -10.49 14.41 5.49
CA ALA A 184 -10.47 13.00 5.11
C ALA A 184 -11.22 12.73 3.81
N TYR A 185 -10.58 12.01 2.89
CA TYR A 185 -11.14 11.54 1.63
C TYR A 185 -11.16 10.00 1.56
N LYS A 186 -11.95 9.43 0.64
CA LYS A 186 -11.97 7.98 0.37
C LYS A 186 -10.78 7.48 -0.47
N GLY A 187 -9.67 8.23 -0.49
CA GLY A 187 -8.47 7.96 -1.26
C GLY A 187 -7.77 9.23 -1.69
N ALA A 188 -6.56 9.13 -2.25
CA ALA A 188 -5.76 10.29 -2.62
C ALA A 188 -6.26 11.01 -3.90
N ALA A 189 -6.89 10.28 -4.84
CA ALA A 189 -7.37 10.88 -6.09
C ALA A 189 -8.38 12.03 -5.90
N PRO A 190 -9.46 11.91 -5.11
CA PRO A 190 -10.32 13.04 -4.84
C PRO A 190 -9.63 14.16 -4.05
N ALA A 191 -8.71 13.83 -3.13
CA ALA A 191 -7.98 14.82 -2.35
C ALA A 191 -7.08 15.69 -3.23
N ILE A 192 -6.31 15.09 -4.15
CA ILE A 192 -5.43 15.87 -5.04
C ILE A 192 -6.23 16.70 -6.05
N THR A 193 -7.43 16.24 -6.43
CA THR A 193 -8.35 17.05 -7.26
C THR A 193 -8.79 18.30 -6.52
N ASP A 194 -9.16 18.18 -5.26
CA ASP A 194 -9.55 19.30 -4.41
C ASP A 194 -8.36 20.24 -4.11
N LEU A 195 -7.14 19.70 -3.96
CA LEU A 195 -5.93 20.50 -3.83
C LEU A 195 -5.68 21.36 -5.10
N MET A 196 -5.76 20.73 -6.27
CA MET A 196 -5.63 21.46 -7.57
C MET A 196 -6.75 22.47 -7.77
N GLY A 197 -7.94 22.18 -7.25
CA GLY A 197 -9.10 23.08 -7.27
C GLY A 197 -9.07 24.18 -6.21
N ASN A 198 -8.04 24.26 -5.37
CA ASN A 198 -7.91 25.20 -4.25
C ASN A 198 -8.96 25.04 -3.13
N ASN A 199 -9.55 23.83 -2.99
CA ASN A 199 -10.53 23.52 -1.94
C ASN A 199 -9.84 23.09 -0.63
N ILE A 200 -8.61 22.60 -0.69
CA ILE A 200 -7.73 22.35 0.45
C ILE A 200 -6.35 22.95 0.19
N ASP A 201 -5.57 23.15 1.24
CA ASP A 201 -4.31 23.92 1.14
C ASP A 201 -3.10 23.04 0.90
N LEU A 202 -3.01 21.92 1.60
CA LEU A 202 -1.83 21.04 1.63
C LEU A 202 -2.22 19.57 1.53
N MET A 203 -1.29 18.76 1.04
CA MET A 203 -1.27 17.30 1.17
C MET A 203 0.15 16.81 1.39
N CYS A 204 0.28 15.68 2.10
CA CYS A 204 1.43 14.81 1.99
C CYS A 204 0.99 13.57 1.22
N ASP A 205 1.59 13.33 0.04
CA ASP A 205 1.17 12.18 -0.77
C ASP A 205 2.34 11.56 -1.53
N GLN A 206 2.13 10.33 -1.98
CA GLN A 206 3.13 9.49 -2.62
C GLN A 206 3.56 10.05 -3.98
N THR A 207 4.85 9.92 -4.31
CA THR A 207 5.42 10.39 -5.58
C THR A 207 4.71 9.78 -6.79
N THR A 208 4.25 8.53 -6.72
CA THR A 208 3.48 7.88 -7.78
C THR A 208 2.19 8.60 -8.16
N ASN A 209 1.69 9.49 -7.30
CA ASN A 209 0.56 10.38 -7.59
C ASN A 209 0.98 11.84 -7.85
N THR A 210 2.01 12.32 -7.15
CA THR A 210 2.36 13.74 -7.15
C THR A 210 3.34 14.14 -8.25
N THR A 211 4.22 13.25 -8.71
CA THR A 211 5.27 13.56 -9.70
C THR A 211 4.70 14.22 -10.96
N SER A 212 3.69 13.62 -11.59
CA SER A 212 3.08 14.17 -12.79
C SER A 212 2.38 15.53 -12.56
N GLN A 213 1.85 15.74 -11.34
CA GLN A 213 1.18 17.00 -10.99
C GLN A 213 2.19 18.13 -10.72
N ILE A 214 3.33 17.78 -10.12
CA ILE A 214 4.46 18.69 -9.89
C ILE A 214 5.07 19.09 -11.24
N GLU A 215 5.37 18.11 -12.09
CA GLU A 215 5.93 18.31 -13.42
C GLU A 215 5.01 19.15 -14.32
N GLY A 216 3.71 18.94 -14.24
CA GLY A 216 2.69 19.71 -14.93
C GLY A 216 2.37 21.08 -14.31
N GLY A 217 3.04 21.48 -13.22
CA GLY A 217 2.81 22.76 -12.52
C GLY A 217 1.41 22.91 -11.92
N LYS A 218 0.70 21.78 -11.71
CA LYS A 218 -0.67 21.77 -11.17
C LYS A 218 -0.75 21.88 -9.65
N VAL A 219 0.37 21.63 -8.98
CA VAL A 219 0.56 21.80 -7.53
C VAL A 219 1.94 22.37 -7.26
N LYS A 220 2.14 22.98 -6.09
CA LYS A 220 3.45 23.42 -5.61
C LYS A 220 4.08 22.35 -4.77
N ALA A 221 5.36 22.01 -5.02
CA ALA A 221 6.12 21.07 -4.22
C ALA A 221 6.99 21.81 -3.20
N TYR A 222 6.96 21.37 -1.93
CA TYR A 222 7.67 22.01 -0.84
C TYR A 222 8.78 21.17 -0.21
N GLY A 223 8.77 19.87 -0.42
CA GLY A 223 9.83 19.00 0.04
C GLY A 223 9.51 17.52 -0.15
N ALA A 224 10.55 16.73 -0.36
CA ALA A 224 10.47 15.27 -0.31
C ALA A 224 10.62 14.79 1.14
N THR A 225 9.97 13.66 1.46
CA THR A 225 9.95 13.11 2.83
C THR A 225 11.09 12.15 3.13
N THR A 226 11.98 11.92 2.18
CA THR A 226 13.13 11.03 2.31
C THR A 226 14.32 11.71 2.97
N ALA A 227 15.24 10.92 3.53
CA ALA A 227 16.47 11.43 4.12
C ALA A 227 17.38 12.08 3.05
N GLU A 228 17.41 11.51 1.85
CA GLU A 228 18.17 12.00 0.68
C GLU A 228 17.23 12.44 -0.44
N ARG A 229 17.74 13.31 -1.33
CA ARG A 229 17.00 13.76 -2.50
C ARG A 229 16.66 12.61 -3.44
N LEU A 230 15.52 12.75 -4.11
CA LEU A 230 15.06 11.78 -5.09
C LEU A 230 15.89 11.87 -6.37
N LYS A 231 16.11 10.72 -7.03
CA LYS A 231 16.88 10.66 -8.29
C LYS A 231 16.01 10.89 -9.53
N THR A 232 14.69 10.81 -9.37
CA THR A 232 13.72 11.01 -10.46
C THR A 232 13.87 12.40 -11.07
N PRO A 233 14.01 12.52 -12.40
CA PRO A 233 14.30 13.81 -13.06
C PRO A 233 13.38 14.95 -12.65
N ALA A 234 12.08 14.71 -12.55
CA ALA A 234 11.09 15.70 -12.14
C ALA A 234 11.20 16.16 -10.68
N LEU A 235 11.89 15.41 -9.82
CA LEU A 235 11.96 15.64 -8.37
C LEU A 235 13.37 15.82 -7.83
N LYS A 236 14.43 15.67 -8.65
CA LYS A 236 15.83 15.68 -8.22
C LYS A 236 16.28 17.01 -7.58
N ASP A 237 15.65 18.10 -8.00
CA ASP A 237 15.96 19.44 -7.50
C ASP A 237 15.09 19.83 -6.28
N LEU A 238 14.10 19.01 -5.92
CA LEU A 238 13.28 19.21 -4.73
C LEU A 238 14.10 18.86 -3.48
N ALA A 239 14.30 19.83 -2.61
CA ALA A 239 14.96 19.61 -1.33
C ALA A 239 14.17 18.63 -0.47
N THR A 240 14.85 17.88 0.40
CA THR A 240 14.15 17.09 1.41
C THR A 240 13.65 17.98 2.55
N LEU A 241 12.64 17.51 3.28
CA LEU A 241 12.19 18.21 4.50
C LEU A 241 13.30 18.24 5.55
N ASN A 242 14.15 17.21 5.56
CA ASN A 242 15.32 17.15 6.44
C ASN A 242 16.34 18.26 6.11
N GLU A 243 16.70 18.43 4.83
CA GLU A 243 17.53 19.57 4.36
C GLU A 243 16.89 20.92 4.69
N SER A 244 15.56 20.99 4.71
CA SER A 244 14.78 22.19 4.98
C SER A 244 14.58 22.48 6.48
N GLY A 245 15.23 21.71 7.36
CA GLY A 245 15.28 21.94 8.80
C GLY A 245 14.29 21.11 9.64
N LEU A 246 13.54 20.18 9.06
CA LEU A 246 12.78 19.19 9.81
C LEU A 246 13.68 17.96 10.03
N LYS A 247 14.52 18.01 11.05
CA LYS A 247 15.50 16.95 11.35
C LYS A 247 14.81 15.59 11.53
N ASP A 248 15.46 14.55 11.02
CA ASP A 248 15.03 13.15 11.09
C ASP A 248 13.65 12.87 10.46
N PHE A 249 13.15 13.80 9.63
CA PHE A 249 11.92 13.58 8.91
C PHE A 249 12.15 12.59 7.76
N ASN A 250 11.69 11.36 7.94
CA ASN A 250 11.80 10.32 6.93
C ASN A 250 10.52 9.46 6.93
N VAL A 251 9.76 9.52 5.83
CA VAL A 251 8.55 8.73 5.60
C VAL A 251 8.57 8.18 4.20
N THR A 252 8.52 6.86 4.09
CA THR A 252 8.40 6.14 2.82
C THR A 252 7.27 5.13 2.93
N VAL A 253 6.50 4.98 1.87
CA VAL A 253 5.35 4.07 1.81
C VAL A 253 5.75 2.84 1.02
N TRP A 254 5.71 1.69 1.66
CA TRP A 254 5.89 0.41 0.98
C TRP A 254 4.54 -0.17 0.53
N HIS A 255 4.53 -0.91 -0.59
CA HIS A 255 3.37 -1.68 -1.04
C HIS A 255 3.70 -3.16 -1.02
N GLY A 256 2.77 -3.96 -0.51
CA GLY A 256 2.85 -5.41 -0.48
C GLY A 256 1.69 -6.08 -1.21
N LEU A 257 1.95 -7.28 -1.71
CA LEU A 257 0.97 -8.16 -2.31
C LEU A 257 0.60 -9.27 -1.31
N TYR A 258 -0.69 -9.55 -1.17
CA TYR A 258 -1.24 -10.49 -0.20
C TYR A 258 -2.30 -11.38 -0.84
N ALA A 259 -2.48 -12.58 -0.28
CA ALA A 259 -3.61 -13.46 -0.56
C ALA A 259 -4.39 -13.77 0.72
N PRO A 260 -5.65 -14.26 0.64
CA PRO A 260 -6.38 -14.74 1.81
C PRO A 260 -5.66 -15.88 2.52
N LYS A 261 -5.80 -15.96 3.84
CA LYS A 261 -5.26 -17.08 4.64
C LYS A 261 -5.80 -18.42 4.18
N GLY A 262 -4.93 -19.42 4.10
CA GLY A 262 -5.29 -20.77 3.67
C GLY A 262 -5.19 -20.98 2.16
N THR A 263 -4.73 -20.02 1.37
CA THR A 263 -4.40 -20.22 -0.04
C THR A 263 -3.36 -21.34 -0.18
N PRO A 264 -3.57 -22.33 -1.08
CA PRO A 264 -2.68 -23.49 -1.18
C PRO A 264 -1.21 -23.12 -1.46
N ALA A 265 -0.28 -23.84 -0.82
CA ALA A 265 1.14 -23.54 -0.91
C ALA A 265 1.69 -23.51 -2.36
N ALA A 266 1.20 -24.40 -3.23
CA ALA A 266 1.61 -24.40 -4.64
C ALA A 266 1.15 -23.14 -5.39
N VAL A 267 -0.05 -22.62 -5.08
CA VAL A 267 -0.57 -21.37 -5.62
C VAL A 267 0.25 -20.18 -5.10
N LEU A 268 0.54 -20.13 -3.80
CA LEU A 268 1.38 -19.09 -3.20
C LEU A 268 2.77 -19.06 -3.81
N THR A 269 3.40 -20.23 -4.03
CA THR A 269 4.70 -20.34 -4.68
C THR A 269 4.65 -19.78 -6.10
N LYS A 270 3.62 -20.11 -6.88
CA LYS A 270 3.45 -19.62 -8.25
C LYS A 270 3.24 -18.10 -8.29
N LEU A 271 2.41 -17.56 -7.39
CA LEU A 271 2.16 -16.13 -7.26
C LEU A 271 3.42 -15.35 -6.82
N ASN A 272 4.17 -15.87 -5.84
CA ASN A 272 5.41 -15.24 -5.39
C ASN A 272 6.49 -15.27 -6.50
N ASN A 273 6.63 -16.38 -7.22
CA ASN A 273 7.55 -16.46 -8.35
C ASN A 273 7.16 -15.46 -9.45
N ALA A 274 5.87 -15.33 -9.75
CA ALA A 274 5.38 -14.35 -10.71
C ALA A 274 5.66 -12.90 -10.24
N LEU A 275 5.51 -12.61 -8.94
CA LEU A 275 5.89 -11.32 -8.37
C LEU A 275 7.39 -11.04 -8.53
N LYS A 276 8.26 -12.03 -8.24
CA LYS A 276 9.71 -11.90 -8.39
C LYS A 276 10.14 -11.61 -9.83
N GLU A 277 9.41 -12.15 -10.81
CA GLU A 277 9.64 -11.83 -12.21
C GLU A 277 9.10 -10.44 -12.55
N ALA A 278 7.90 -10.10 -12.09
CA ALA A 278 7.25 -8.82 -12.35
C ALA A 278 8.08 -7.62 -11.83
N VAL A 279 8.66 -7.72 -10.64
CA VAL A 279 9.51 -6.64 -10.08
C VAL A 279 10.88 -6.52 -10.76
N LYS A 280 11.23 -7.47 -11.63
CA LYS A 280 12.42 -7.40 -12.49
C LYS A 280 12.09 -6.99 -13.94
N ASP A 281 10.80 -6.83 -14.26
CA ASP A 281 10.40 -6.40 -15.61
C ASP A 281 10.87 -4.96 -15.86
N PRO A 282 11.65 -4.71 -16.94
CA PRO A 282 12.20 -3.38 -17.22
C PRO A 282 11.12 -2.31 -17.42
N ASN A 283 9.94 -2.67 -17.97
CA ASN A 283 8.85 -1.71 -18.18
C ASN A 283 8.20 -1.33 -16.86
N PHE A 284 8.01 -2.33 -15.94
CA PHE A 284 7.51 -2.07 -14.61
C PHE A 284 8.47 -1.16 -13.85
N ILE A 285 9.77 -1.47 -13.84
CA ILE A 285 10.80 -0.67 -13.19
C ILE A 285 10.79 0.76 -13.75
N ALA A 286 10.86 0.93 -15.06
CA ALA A 286 10.88 2.25 -15.70
C ALA A 286 9.65 3.09 -15.36
N LYS A 287 8.45 2.49 -15.32
CA LYS A 287 7.21 3.19 -14.94
C LYS A 287 7.23 3.63 -13.47
N GLN A 288 7.65 2.74 -12.56
CA GLN A 288 7.67 3.03 -11.12
C GLN A 288 8.76 4.05 -10.77
N GLU A 289 9.97 3.88 -11.26
CA GLU A 289 11.10 4.79 -11.01
C GLU A 289 10.91 6.15 -11.69
N GLY A 290 10.28 6.19 -12.87
CA GLY A 290 9.88 7.41 -13.53
C GLY A 290 8.92 8.27 -12.71
N LEU A 291 8.19 7.66 -11.77
CA LEU A 291 7.31 8.32 -10.81
C LEU A 291 7.94 8.50 -9.43
N GLY A 292 9.22 8.16 -9.25
CA GLY A 292 9.93 8.33 -7.99
C GLY A 292 9.78 7.19 -7.00
N ALA A 293 9.17 6.07 -7.37
CA ALA A 293 9.16 4.86 -6.55
C ALA A 293 10.47 4.09 -6.72
N ILE A 294 10.79 3.25 -5.75
CA ILE A 294 11.94 2.34 -5.76
C ILE A 294 11.39 0.92 -5.77
N VAL A 295 11.59 0.19 -6.89
CA VAL A 295 11.13 -1.20 -6.97
C VAL A 295 11.97 -2.07 -6.05
N VAL A 296 11.33 -2.99 -5.32
CA VAL A 296 12.03 -3.85 -4.38
C VAL A 296 13.09 -4.71 -5.08
N ALA A 297 14.30 -4.70 -4.52
CA ALA A 297 15.42 -5.52 -5.00
C ALA A 297 16.08 -6.32 -3.86
N ASP A 298 15.47 -6.31 -2.68
CA ASP A 298 15.97 -6.95 -1.47
C ASP A 298 15.11 -8.18 -1.06
N LYS A 299 15.44 -8.76 0.09
CA LYS A 299 14.80 -9.98 0.59
C LYS A 299 13.30 -9.82 0.89
N ARG A 300 12.78 -8.60 1.00
CA ARG A 300 11.36 -8.36 1.30
C ARG A 300 10.42 -8.83 0.18
N VAL A 301 10.93 -9.21 -0.99
CA VAL A 301 10.17 -9.92 -2.02
C VAL A 301 9.83 -11.36 -1.62
N GLU A 302 10.53 -11.92 -0.61
CA GLU A 302 10.25 -13.26 -0.08
C GLU A 302 9.11 -13.22 0.94
N PRO A 303 8.18 -14.19 0.93
CA PRO A 303 7.02 -14.23 1.82
C PRO A 303 7.34 -14.10 3.30
N ALA A 304 8.35 -14.83 3.78
CA ALA A 304 8.76 -14.82 5.19
C ALA A 304 9.33 -13.44 5.60
N GLU A 305 10.16 -12.85 4.76
CA GLU A 305 10.76 -11.53 5.01
C GLU A 305 9.70 -10.42 4.93
N HIS A 306 8.74 -10.53 4.00
CA HIS A 306 7.60 -9.62 3.92
C HIS A 306 6.78 -9.66 5.21
N LYS A 307 6.42 -10.87 5.67
CA LYS A 307 5.65 -11.03 6.93
C LYS A 307 6.41 -10.47 8.13
N LYS A 308 7.71 -10.77 8.22
CA LYS A 308 8.57 -10.24 9.28
C LYS A 308 8.64 -8.72 9.25
N PHE A 309 8.85 -8.15 8.07
CA PHE A 309 8.90 -6.70 7.87
C PHE A 309 7.61 -6.02 8.34
N VAL A 310 6.44 -6.54 7.94
CA VAL A 310 5.14 -5.98 8.38
C VAL A 310 4.96 -6.10 9.90
N ALA A 311 5.40 -7.19 10.52
CA ALA A 311 5.33 -7.36 11.98
C ALA A 311 6.21 -6.34 12.71
N ASP A 312 7.42 -6.10 12.23
CA ASP A 312 8.34 -5.09 12.77
C ASP A 312 7.75 -3.67 12.62
N GLU A 313 7.16 -3.39 11.47
CA GLU A 313 6.46 -2.13 11.19
C GLU A 313 5.25 -1.92 12.12
N ILE A 314 4.43 -2.96 12.38
CA ILE A 314 3.32 -2.91 13.34
C ILE A 314 3.84 -2.51 14.73
N ALA A 315 4.94 -3.10 15.18
CA ALA A 315 5.53 -2.81 16.48
C ALA A 315 6.05 -1.37 16.55
N SER A 316 6.68 -0.89 15.48
CA SER A 316 7.22 0.47 15.37
C SER A 316 6.11 1.52 15.37
N TRP A 317 5.17 1.42 14.43
CA TRP A 317 4.05 2.36 14.31
C TRP A 317 3.12 2.33 15.51
N GLY A 318 2.96 1.16 16.15
CA GLY A 318 2.18 1.02 17.36
C GLY A 318 2.68 1.90 18.51
N LYS A 319 4.00 2.09 18.65
CA LYS A 319 4.60 3.01 19.62
C LYS A 319 4.26 4.47 19.28
N VAL A 320 4.41 4.85 18.02
CA VAL A 320 4.14 6.22 17.55
C VAL A 320 2.67 6.59 17.70
N ILE A 321 1.76 5.72 17.27
CA ILE A 321 0.32 5.95 17.32
C ILE A 321 -0.17 6.07 18.76
N LYS A 322 0.27 5.16 19.66
CA LYS A 322 -0.09 5.20 21.08
C LYS A 322 0.42 6.46 21.79
N ALA A 323 1.65 6.88 21.48
CA ALA A 323 2.23 8.11 22.06
C ALA A 323 1.45 9.37 21.65
N ASN A 324 0.83 9.37 20.46
CA ASN A 324 0.03 10.50 19.98
C ASN A 324 -1.46 10.40 20.37
N GLY A 325 -1.89 9.32 21.03
CA GLY A 325 -3.26 9.16 21.54
C GLY A 325 -4.35 9.14 20.45
N GLN A 326 -3.99 8.78 19.22
CA GLN A 326 -4.92 8.82 18.08
C GLN A 326 -5.55 7.47 17.80
N PHE A 327 -6.90 7.50 17.62
CA PHE A 327 -7.69 6.35 17.20
C PHE A 327 -8.60 6.77 16.03
N ALA A 328 -8.96 5.80 15.20
CA ALA A 328 -9.73 6.03 13.99
C ALA A 328 -11.23 5.67 14.14
N ASP A 329 -11.64 5.25 15.35
CA ASP A 329 -13.01 4.86 15.74
C ASP A 329 -13.40 5.39 17.13
#